data_adbb98ac4c7d1365eb07258b89624fd2
#
_entry.id   adbb98ac4c7d1365eb07258b89624fd2
#
_cell.length_a   1.000
_cell.length_b   1.000
_cell.length_c   1.000
_cell.angle_alpha   90.00
_cell.angle_beta   90.00
_cell.angle_gamma   90.00
#
_symmetry.space_group_name_H-M   'P 1'
#
loop_
_entity.id
_entity.type
_entity.pdbx_description
1 polymer ?
#
loop_
_entity_poly.entity_id
_entity_poly.type
_entity_poly.pdbx_seq_one_letter_code
_entity_poly.pdbx_strand_id
1 'polypeptide(L)'
;MKKIMNKKLAKRKRSKLAPEEIERRKQQREQKKEIRDIFKRVGFKRLLGIDGKEFNYDSRTGELDDIFVCENVIILTEYTIGDPGTHLFKKKILYDKINNNISEFLKFLLKNKVYESFSYEYEKAISKKYTINQLVLRILYCSKKIISQEHKQNVNCVVYFDDHIVKYFKSLTTVIKLSSRYEFLDFLEINESDFSDNILSSSTATSNCFSGQILPEEKSSFNEGYKIVSFYMDAESLLKRSYVLRREGWRKRENVGYYQRMLDSKKISNMRKYLSEENRVFINNIITTISENDIKLFADKDRRKEIIIGEDGNFLESINHTNVTPAFIDIQNRCNIIGIIDGQHRTYAYYEGDDSYESQISQLRKIQNLLVTGIIFPRNENNENRLKFESKLFLEINANQKKVGQLIQQEIQMQTMPFSNIAIGKSILNILNEHGPLSNQIEMYTYERGKIKTASIVSFGLKPLIKVDKFKNDTLFKVWQHDQKDDLLNPDCQNYDLLNDYKKYCAQKISAVLSAFKTHLGSTIWKPYDAKTSTGVLTVTFINGVLNLTRLLIENSKLTDIDTYVKHLESVSDFDFKQYKSSQYRRMGEDLYKKFFID
;
A
#
# COMPACT_ATOMS: atom_id res chain seq x y z
N MET A 1 -76.56 17.88 -12.34
CA MET A 1 -75.32 18.69 -12.53
C MET A 1 -74.38 18.47 -11.34
N LYS A 2 -73.33 17.61 -11.48
CA LYS A 2 -72.37 17.37 -10.45
C LYS A 2 -71.11 18.16 -10.81
N LYS A 3 -70.73 19.17 -10.00
CA LYS A 3 -69.47 19.90 -10.09
C LYS A 3 -68.36 19.01 -9.54
N ILE A 4 -67.45 18.58 -10.40
CA ILE A 4 -66.23 17.90 -10.02
C ILE A 4 -65.21 18.99 -9.63
N MET A 5 -64.89 19.06 -8.32
CA MET A 5 -63.82 19.89 -7.80
C MET A 5 -62.48 19.19 -8.02
N ASN A 6 -61.72 19.67 -9.00
CA ASN A 6 -60.31 19.32 -9.21
C ASN A 6 -59.45 19.95 -8.10
N LYS A 7 -59.07 19.18 -7.07
CA LYS A 7 -58.00 19.55 -6.13
C LYS A 7 -56.64 19.38 -6.82
N LYS A 8 -56.02 20.46 -7.29
CA LYS A 8 -54.62 20.49 -7.66
C LYS A 8 -53.76 20.19 -6.43
N LEU A 9 -53.17 19.01 -6.37
CA LEU A 9 -52.13 18.68 -5.42
C LEU A 9 -50.94 19.64 -5.61
N ALA A 10 -50.71 20.50 -4.63
CA ALA A 10 -49.54 21.39 -4.62
C ALA A 10 -48.28 20.55 -4.60
N LYS A 11 -47.46 20.62 -5.67
CA LYS A 11 -46.12 20.07 -5.68
C LYS A 11 -45.32 20.71 -4.54
N ARG A 12 -45.03 19.95 -3.47
CA ARG A 12 -44.05 20.38 -2.43
C ARG A 12 -42.75 20.78 -3.13
N LYS A 13 -42.38 22.07 -3.06
CA LYS A 13 -41.08 22.55 -3.46
C LYS A 13 -40.04 21.80 -2.63
N ARG A 14 -39.27 20.91 -3.28
CA ARG A 14 -38.06 20.31 -2.65
C ARG A 14 -37.13 21.46 -2.29
N SER A 15 -36.86 21.66 -1.01
CA SER A 15 -35.84 22.58 -0.55
C SER A 15 -34.51 22.24 -1.25
N LYS A 16 -33.85 23.21 -1.84
CA LYS A 16 -32.52 23.02 -2.42
C LYS A 16 -31.58 22.70 -1.25
N LEU A 17 -30.98 21.53 -1.28
CA LEU A 17 -29.95 21.14 -0.31
C LEU A 17 -28.79 22.13 -0.34
N ALA A 18 -28.18 22.40 0.80
CA ALA A 18 -26.96 23.21 0.87
C ALA A 18 -25.85 22.60 -0.01
N PRO A 19 -24.99 23.42 -0.66
CA PRO A 19 -23.91 22.93 -1.52
C PRO A 19 -22.99 21.91 -0.83
N GLU A 20 -22.71 22.10 0.45
CA GLU A 20 -21.91 21.18 1.27
C GLU A 20 -22.57 19.81 1.44
N GLU A 21 -23.89 19.78 1.64
CA GLU A 21 -24.63 18.52 1.77
C GLU A 21 -24.74 17.78 0.41
N ILE A 22 -24.80 18.51 -0.69
CA ILE A 22 -24.75 17.92 -2.05
C ILE A 22 -23.41 17.24 -2.26
N GLU A 23 -22.31 17.92 -1.94
CA GLU A 23 -20.96 17.37 -2.10
C GLU A 23 -20.74 16.17 -1.16
N ARG A 24 -21.19 16.26 0.08
CA ARG A 24 -21.15 15.16 1.04
C ARG A 24 -21.86 13.91 0.52
N ARG A 25 -23.07 14.05 0.00
CA ARG A 25 -23.83 12.93 -0.58
C ARG A 25 -23.18 12.36 -1.84
N LYS A 26 -22.50 13.20 -2.61
CA LYS A 26 -21.72 12.76 -3.77
C LYS A 26 -20.54 11.90 -3.35
N GLN A 27 -19.75 12.37 -2.38
CA GLN A 27 -18.60 11.64 -1.84
C GLN A 27 -19.02 10.29 -1.24
N GLN A 28 -20.12 10.24 -0.51
CA GLN A 28 -20.66 9.00 0.05
C GLN A 28 -21.06 8.00 -1.04
N ARG A 29 -21.73 8.46 -2.10
CA ARG A 29 -22.10 7.61 -3.23
C ARG A 29 -20.87 7.09 -3.99
N GLU A 30 -19.86 7.92 -4.19
CA GLU A 30 -18.62 7.54 -4.83
C GLU A 30 -17.86 6.48 -3.99
N GLN A 31 -17.76 6.67 -2.68
CA GLN A 31 -17.16 5.68 -1.78
C GLN A 31 -17.89 4.32 -1.85
N LYS A 32 -19.20 4.32 -1.67
CA LYS A 32 -20.01 3.09 -1.76
C LYS A 32 -19.83 2.40 -3.12
N LYS A 33 -19.81 3.15 -4.23
CA LYS A 33 -19.61 2.61 -5.57
C LYS A 33 -18.22 1.99 -5.74
N GLU A 34 -17.15 2.67 -5.33
CA GLU A 34 -15.79 2.17 -5.44
C GLU A 34 -15.61 0.84 -4.72
N ILE A 35 -16.11 0.73 -3.49
CA ILE A 35 -15.99 -0.48 -2.68
C ILE A 35 -16.84 -1.62 -3.25
N ARG A 36 -18.08 -1.35 -3.65
CA ARG A 36 -18.95 -2.32 -4.31
C ARG A 36 -18.35 -2.88 -5.60
N ASP A 37 -17.67 -2.03 -6.38
CA ASP A 37 -16.98 -2.45 -7.60
C ASP A 37 -15.78 -3.36 -7.30
N ILE A 38 -15.03 -3.09 -6.21
CA ILE A 38 -13.95 -3.97 -5.74
C ILE A 38 -14.50 -5.34 -5.40
N PHE A 39 -15.49 -5.42 -4.51
CA PHE A 39 -16.11 -6.68 -4.10
C PHE A 39 -16.65 -7.50 -5.28
N LYS A 40 -17.32 -6.82 -6.22
CA LYS A 40 -17.81 -7.47 -7.45
C LYS A 40 -16.68 -8.10 -8.26
N ARG A 41 -15.57 -7.38 -8.44
CA ARG A 41 -14.42 -7.86 -9.24
C ARG A 41 -13.69 -9.03 -8.59
N VAL A 42 -13.66 -9.10 -7.27
CA VAL A 42 -13.08 -10.25 -6.54
C VAL A 42 -14.08 -11.38 -6.32
N GLY A 43 -15.29 -11.27 -6.89
CA GLY A 43 -16.28 -12.35 -6.94
C GLY A 43 -17.23 -12.43 -5.76
N PHE A 44 -17.34 -11.38 -4.94
CA PHE A 44 -18.35 -11.31 -3.90
C PHE A 44 -19.70 -10.83 -4.44
N LYS A 45 -20.75 -11.47 -3.99
CA LYS A 45 -22.13 -11.07 -4.23
C LYS A 45 -22.57 -10.05 -3.18
N ARG A 46 -22.99 -8.86 -3.63
CA ARG A 46 -23.64 -7.88 -2.75
C ARG A 46 -25.10 -8.25 -2.52
N LEU A 47 -25.53 -8.22 -1.28
CA LEU A 47 -26.95 -8.38 -0.92
C LEU A 47 -27.67 -7.02 -0.95
N LEU A 48 -28.90 -7.01 -1.45
CA LEU A 48 -29.69 -5.79 -1.60
C LEU A 48 -30.62 -5.58 -0.39
N GLY A 49 -31.05 -4.33 -0.15
CA GLY A 49 -32.01 -3.99 0.92
C GLY A 49 -31.41 -4.09 2.33
N ILE A 50 -30.13 -3.80 2.48
CA ILE A 50 -29.42 -3.77 3.77
C ILE A 50 -29.45 -2.36 4.36
N ASP A 51 -28.98 -1.37 3.60
CA ASP A 51 -28.85 0.06 3.98
C ASP A 51 -30.19 0.64 4.49
N GLY A 52 -30.18 1.31 5.62
CA GLY A 52 -31.35 1.95 6.24
C GLY A 52 -32.26 1.00 7.07
N LYS A 53 -31.86 -0.25 7.32
CA LYS A 53 -32.58 -1.18 8.19
C LYS A 53 -31.85 -1.32 9.52
N GLU A 54 -32.50 -0.82 10.58
CA GLU A 54 -32.02 -0.96 11.95
C GLU A 54 -32.39 -2.33 12.53
N PHE A 55 -31.58 -2.82 13.46
CA PHE A 55 -31.85 -4.00 14.27
C PHE A 55 -31.43 -3.76 15.72
N ASN A 56 -31.98 -4.55 16.62
CA ASN A 56 -31.59 -4.53 18.04
C ASN A 56 -31.02 -5.91 18.41
N TYR A 57 -29.69 -5.95 18.61
CA TYR A 57 -28.97 -7.16 19.01
C TYR A 57 -28.37 -6.96 20.39
N ASP A 58 -28.71 -7.82 21.32
CA ASP A 58 -28.23 -7.81 22.71
C ASP A 58 -28.27 -6.40 23.33
N SER A 59 -29.47 -5.78 23.29
CA SER A 59 -29.74 -4.43 23.79
C SER A 59 -28.95 -3.29 23.13
N ARG A 60 -28.45 -3.51 21.92
CA ARG A 60 -27.77 -2.49 21.11
C ARG A 60 -28.44 -2.35 19.74
N THR A 61 -28.82 -1.11 19.43
CA THR A 61 -29.30 -0.79 18.09
C THR A 61 -28.15 -0.69 17.13
N GLY A 62 -28.29 -1.35 15.99
CA GLY A 62 -27.31 -1.37 14.91
C GLY A 62 -27.94 -1.19 13.54
N GLU A 63 -27.15 -0.79 12.59
CA GLU A 63 -27.47 -0.68 11.19
C GLU A 63 -26.21 -1.06 10.41
N LEU A 64 -26.36 -1.74 9.29
CA LEU A 64 -25.29 -2.07 8.36
C LEU A 64 -25.53 -1.39 7.01
N ASP A 65 -24.49 -0.98 6.35
CA ASP A 65 -24.59 -0.33 5.03
C ASP A 65 -24.66 -1.35 3.87
N ASP A 66 -23.81 -2.38 3.88
CA ASP A 66 -23.83 -3.46 2.90
C ASP A 66 -23.43 -4.80 3.54
N ILE A 67 -23.89 -5.89 2.94
CA ILE A 67 -23.43 -7.25 3.20
C ILE A 67 -22.94 -7.86 1.89
N PHE A 68 -21.71 -8.41 1.91
CA PHE A 68 -21.13 -9.14 0.79
C PHE A 68 -20.91 -10.60 1.17
N VAL A 69 -21.17 -11.51 0.25
CA VAL A 69 -21.09 -12.95 0.47
C VAL A 69 -20.29 -13.60 -0.67
N CYS A 70 -19.36 -14.47 -0.32
CA CYS A 70 -18.67 -15.34 -1.24
C CYS A 70 -18.43 -16.69 -0.57
N GLU A 71 -19.11 -17.74 -1.05
CA GLU A 71 -19.11 -19.08 -0.44
C GLU A 71 -19.45 -19.00 1.06
N ASN A 72 -18.54 -19.42 1.96
CA ASN A 72 -18.76 -19.36 3.41
C ASN A 72 -18.29 -18.04 4.04
N VAL A 73 -17.80 -17.06 3.26
CA VAL A 73 -17.32 -15.77 3.77
C VAL A 73 -18.40 -14.70 3.68
N ILE A 74 -18.64 -14.02 4.78
CA ILE A 74 -19.62 -12.94 4.94
C ILE A 74 -18.89 -11.69 5.42
N ILE A 75 -19.03 -10.58 4.69
CA ILE A 75 -18.44 -9.30 5.06
C ILE A 75 -19.56 -8.29 5.33
N LEU A 76 -19.59 -7.79 6.56
CA LEU A 76 -20.44 -6.69 6.97
C LEU A 76 -19.68 -5.39 6.78
N THR A 77 -20.27 -4.39 6.10
CA THR A 77 -19.56 -3.13 5.84
C THR A 77 -20.27 -1.94 6.45
N GLU A 78 -19.46 -1.01 6.94
CA GLU A 78 -19.86 0.30 7.43
C GLU A 78 -19.07 1.38 6.70
N TYR A 79 -19.74 2.45 6.24
CA TYR A 79 -19.11 3.54 5.50
C TYR A 79 -19.15 4.84 6.28
N THR A 80 -18.03 5.54 6.36
CA THR A 80 -17.99 6.89 6.90
C THR A 80 -17.21 7.86 6.02
N ILE A 81 -17.72 9.07 5.87
CA ILE A 81 -17.05 10.22 5.28
C ILE A 81 -16.82 11.32 6.33
N GLY A 82 -17.42 11.15 7.50
CA GLY A 82 -17.31 12.04 8.65
C GLY A 82 -16.05 11.79 9.48
N ASP A 83 -16.12 12.17 10.75
CA ASP A 83 -15.09 11.85 11.72
C ASP A 83 -15.12 10.37 12.11
N PRO A 84 -14.06 9.59 11.84
CA PRO A 84 -14.07 8.16 12.09
C PRO A 84 -14.00 7.83 13.58
N GLY A 85 -13.35 8.64 14.41
CA GLY A 85 -13.19 8.37 15.83
C GLY A 85 -14.52 8.35 16.57
N THR A 86 -15.30 9.40 16.42
CA THR A 86 -16.65 9.49 17.02
C THR A 86 -17.57 8.38 16.54
N HIS A 87 -17.50 8.02 15.25
CA HIS A 87 -18.33 6.96 14.68
C HIS A 87 -17.95 5.58 15.21
N LEU A 88 -16.65 5.25 15.25
CA LEU A 88 -16.13 4.00 15.80
C LEU A 88 -16.50 3.81 17.26
N PHE A 89 -16.33 4.86 18.07
CA PHE A 89 -16.62 4.80 19.50
C PHE A 89 -18.10 4.45 19.77
N LYS A 90 -19.02 5.02 19.00
CA LYS A 90 -20.46 4.72 19.11
C LYS A 90 -20.79 3.25 18.77
N LYS A 91 -20.08 2.67 17.80
CA LYS A 91 -20.35 1.32 17.29
C LYS A 91 -19.54 0.22 17.99
N LYS A 92 -18.50 0.57 18.74
CA LYS A 92 -17.54 -0.38 19.38
C LYS A 92 -18.25 -1.53 20.10
N ILE A 93 -19.16 -1.22 21.02
CA ILE A 93 -19.83 -2.24 21.84
C ILE A 93 -20.61 -3.23 20.97
N LEU A 94 -21.24 -2.76 19.89
CA LEU A 94 -21.95 -3.63 18.95
C LEU A 94 -20.96 -4.53 18.21
N TYR A 95 -19.85 -3.98 17.72
CA TYR A 95 -18.84 -4.76 17.01
C TYR A 95 -18.21 -5.83 17.89
N ASP A 96 -17.88 -5.49 19.14
CA ASP A 96 -17.35 -6.44 20.12
C ASP A 96 -18.34 -7.58 20.36
N LYS A 97 -19.64 -7.28 20.54
CA LYS A 97 -20.69 -8.30 20.72
C LYS A 97 -20.84 -9.23 19.52
N ILE A 98 -20.80 -8.67 18.31
CA ILE A 98 -20.85 -9.46 17.06
C ILE A 98 -19.64 -10.36 16.95
N ASN A 99 -18.44 -9.82 17.18
CA ASN A 99 -17.19 -10.55 17.02
C ASN A 99 -17.01 -11.65 18.07
N ASN A 100 -17.47 -11.42 19.31
CA ASN A 100 -17.38 -12.40 20.38
C ASN A 100 -18.30 -13.61 20.17
N ASN A 101 -19.40 -13.48 19.42
CA ASN A 101 -20.29 -14.60 19.14
C ASN A 101 -20.92 -14.51 17.74
N ILE A 102 -20.11 -14.78 16.74
CA ILE A 102 -20.49 -14.69 15.32
C ILE A 102 -21.69 -15.62 15.02
N SER A 103 -21.66 -16.86 15.50
CA SER A 103 -22.72 -17.85 15.22
C SER A 103 -24.05 -17.42 15.78
N GLU A 104 -24.11 -16.87 17.00
CA GLU A 104 -25.34 -16.37 17.59
C GLU A 104 -25.87 -15.12 16.87
N PHE A 105 -24.97 -14.22 16.46
CA PHE A 105 -25.37 -13.07 15.66
C PHE A 105 -25.97 -13.47 14.32
N LEU A 106 -25.37 -14.43 13.62
CA LEU A 106 -25.90 -14.95 12.36
C LEU A 106 -27.26 -15.63 12.55
N LYS A 107 -27.42 -16.46 13.62
CA LYS A 107 -28.71 -17.04 13.99
C LYS A 107 -29.77 -15.96 14.28
N PHE A 108 -29.38 -14.89 14.99
CA PHE A 108 -30.25 -13.75 15.25
C PHE A 108 -30.75 -13.10 13.96
N LEU A 109 -29.83 -12.80 13.01
CA LEU A 109 -30.21 -12.20 11.72
C LEU A 109 -31.18 -13.09 10.92
N LEU A 110 -30.96 -14.40 10.92
CA LEU A 110 -31.80 -15.37 10.22
C LEU A 110 -33.18 -15.55 10.89
N LYS A 111 -33.21 -15.76 12.22
CA LYS A 111 -34.42 -15.98 12.98
C LYS A 111 -35.40 -14.80 12.89
N ASN A 112 -34.88 -13.59 12.99
CA ASN A 112 -35.66 -12.36 12.96
C ASN A 112 -35.87 -11.82 11.54
N LYS A 113 -35.34 -12.48 10.52
CA LYS A 113 -35.38 -12.04 9.10
C LYS A 113 -35.00 -10.55 8.94
N VAL A 114 -34.03 -10.08 9.72
CA VAL A 114 -33.58 -8.69 9.73
C VAL A 114 -33.29 -8.20 8.31
N TYR A 115 -32.60 -9.03 7.54
CA TYR A 115 -32.30 -8.80 6.14
C TYR A 115 -32.85 -9.94 5.28
N GLU A 116 -33.96 -9.71 4.60
CA GLU A 116 -34.63 -10.72 3.76
C GLU A 116 -33.69 -11.31 2.68
N SER A 117 -32.87 -10.45 2.07
CA SER A 117 -31.91 -10.88 1.06
C SER A 117 -30.82 -11.81 1.64
N PHE A 118 -30.42 -11.62 2.89
CA PHE A 118 -29.48 -12.49 3.58
C PHE A 118 -30.13 -13.84 3.91
N SER A 119 -31.35 -13.82 4.47
CA SER A 119 -32.11 -15.05 4.76
C SER A 119 -32.33 -15.88 3.49
N TYR A 120 -32.73 -15.23 2.40
CA TYR A 120 -32.93 -15.88 1.11
C TYR A 120 -31.62 -16.50 0.57
N GLU A 121 -30.50 -15.76 0.62
CA GLU A 121 -29.20 -16.27 0.14
C GLU A 121 -28.70 -17.42 1.01
N TYR A 122 -28.89 -17.33 2.32
CA TYR A 122 -28.55 -18.41 3.24
C TYR A 122 -29.32 -19.70 2.91
N GLU A 123 -30.64 -19.63 2.80
CA GLU A 123 -31.49 -20.79 2.50
C GLU A 123 -31.24 -21.36 1.11
N LYS A 124 -31.05 -20.50 0.10
CA LYS A 124 -30.91 -20.90 -1.29
C LYS A 124 -29.54 -21.52 -1.60
N ALA A 125 -28.48 -20.98 -1.05
CA ALA A 125 -27.12 -21.30 -1.46
C ALA A 125 -26.22 -21.74 -0.30
N ILE A 126 -26.13 -20.94 0.77
CA ILE A 126 -25.11 -21.13 1.81
C ILE A 126 -25.39 -22.39 2.65
N SER A 127 -26.59 -22.54 3.18
CA SER A 127 -26.96 -23.66 4.06
C SER A 127 -26.90 -25.04 3.40
N LYS A 128 -26.91 -25.08 2.06
CA LYS A 128 -26.75 -26.33 1.31
C LYS A 128 -25.32 -26.86 1.30
N LYS A 129 -24.36 -25.99 1.59
CA LYS A 129 -22.92 -26.30 1.52
C LYS A 129 -22.23 -26.19 2.88
N TYR A 130 -22.70 -25.28 3.74
CA TYR A 130 -22.02 -24.91 4.98
C TYR A 130 -22.99 -24.87 6.15
N THR A 131 -22.55 -25.35 7.30
CA THR A 131 -23.20 -25.11 8.59
C THR A 131 -22.89 -23.70 9.07
N ILE A 132 -23.68 -23.18 9.99
CA ILE A 132 -23.49 -21.81 10.52
C ILE A 132 -22.13 -21.61 11.18
N ASN A 133 -21.57 -22.66 11.78
CA ASN A 133 -20.26 -22.64 12.44
C ASN A 133 -19.08 -22.64 11.46
N GLN A 134 -19.30 -22.96 10.19
CA GLN A 134 -18.31 -22.91 9.12
C GLN A 134 -18.31 -21.54 8.42
N LEU A 135 -19.19 -20.63 8.80
CA LEU A 135 -19.26 -19.30 8.21
C LEU A 135 -18.21 -18.39 8.84
N VAL A 136 -17.47 -17.72 7.99
CA VAL A 136 -16.46 -16.72 8.37
C VAL A 136 -17.09 -15.34 8.22
N LEU A 137 -17.13 -14.56 9.29
CA LEU A 137 -17.65 -13.20 9.28
C LEU A 137 -16.53 -12.21 9.60
N ARG A 138 -16.48 -11.12 8.85
CA ARG A 138 -15.63 -9.96 9.15
C ARG A 138 -16.45 -8.67 9.08
N ILE A 139 -16.13 -7.74 9.95
CA ILE A 139 -16.65 -6.38 9.89
C ILE A 139 -15.62 -5.51 9.21
N LEU A 140 -15.99 -4.86 8.12
CA LEU A 140 -15.13 -3.98 7.33
C LEU A 140 -15.54 -2.53 7.55
N TYR A 141 -14.66 -1.76 8.17
CA TYR A 141 -14.89 -0.34 8.44
C TYR A 141 -14.22 0.54 7.38
N CYS A 142 -15.03 1.22 6.58
CA CYS A 142 -14.59 1.97 5.40
C CYS A 142 -14.61 3.47 5.67
N SER A 143 -13.45 4.11 5.71
CA SER A 143 -13.32 5.56 5.97
C SER A 143 -12.68 6.31 4.81
N LYS A 144 -13.23 7.49 4.48
CA LYS A 144 -12.58 8.46 3.58
C LYS A 144 -11.49 9.27 4.28
N LYS A 145 -11.56 9.39 5.60
CA LYS A 145 -10.56 10.08 6.41
C LYS A 145 -9.59 9.08 7.04
N ILE A 146 -8.39 9.56 7.33
CA ILE A 146 -7.37 8.78 8.04
C ILE A 146 -7.88 8.45 9.43
N ILE A 147 -7.73 7.19 9.83
CA ILE A 147 -8.05 6.69 11.16
C ILE A 147 -6.76 6.65 11.96
N SER A 148 -6.73 7.27 13.14
CA SER A 148 -5.56 7.25 14.02
C SER A 148 -5.25 5.84 14.50
N GLN A 149 -3.98 5.57 14.81
CA GLN A 149 -3.56 4.27 15.38
C GLN A 149 -4.24 4.00 16.72
N GLU A 150 -4.42 5.04 17.54
CA GLU A 150 -5.15 4.95 18.80
C GLU A 150 -6.59 4.44 18.60
N HIS A 151 -7.33 4.99 17.64
CA HIS A 151 -8.67 4.51 17.32
C HIS A 151 -8.67 3.05 16.83
N LYS A 152 -7.68 2.66 16.02
CA LYS A 152 -7.54 1.28 15.53
C LYS A 152 -7.24 0.29 16.64
N GLN A 153 -6.39 0.67 17.60
CA GLN A 153 -6.08 -0.15 18.78
C GLN A 153 -7.29 -0.27 19.72
N ASN A 154 -8.05 0.81 19.90
CA ASN A 154 -9.24 0.81 20.74
C ASN A 154 -10.40 -0.02 20.17
N VAL A 155 -10.49 -0.22 18.86
CA VAL A 155 -11.49 -1.02 18.18
C VAL A 155 -10.79 -1.99 17.24
N ASN A 156 -10.23 -3.06 17.78
CA ASN A 156 -9.42 -4.04 17.05
C ASN A 156 -10.21 -5.22 16.46
N CYS A 157 -11.52 -5.24 16.63
CA CYS A 157 -12.42 -6.30 16.13
C CYS A 157 -12.92 -6.05 14.69
N VAL A 158 -12.40 -5.04 14.00
CA VAL A 158 -12.80 -4.69 12.63
C VAL A 158 -11.58 -4.57 11.71
N VAL A 159 -11.76 -4.91 10.45
CA VAL A 159 -10.76 -4.66 9.39
C VAL A 159 -10.94 -3.23 8.87
N TYR A 160 -9.87 -2.47 8.78
CA TYR A 160 -9.90 -1.07 8.38
C TYR A 160 -9.62 -0.89 6.88
N PHE A 161 -10.60 -0.38 6.15
CA PHE A 161 -10.50 -0.12 4.72
C PHE A 161 -10.34 1.39 4.47
N ASP A 162 -9.16 1.90 4.78
CA ASP A 162 -8.80 3.30 4.59
C ASP A 162 -8.79 3.69 3.11
N ASP A 163 -9.02 4.96 2.78
CA ASP A 163 -9.14 5.47 1.40
C ASP A 163 -7.95 5.11 0.50
N HIS A 164 -6.72 5.09 1.04
CA HIS A 164 -5.54 4.68 0.27
C HIS A 164 -5.57 3.19 -0.07
N ILE A 165 -6.05 2.33 0.84
CA ILE A 165 -6.19 0.88 0.61
C ILE A 165 -7.32 0.61 -0.39
N VAL A 166 -8.43 1.36 -0.30
CA VAL A 166 -9.51 1.31 -1.31
C VAL A 166 -8.97 1.62 -2.70
N LYS A 167 -8.17 2.69 -2.85
CA LYS A 167 -7.54 3.06 -4.12
C LYS A 167 -6.56 2.00 -4.63
N TYR A 168 -5.80 1.40 -3.73
CA TYR A 168 -4.94 0.27 -4.04
C TYR A 168 -5.74 -0.90 -4.64
N PHE A 169 -6.74 -1.41 -3.92
CA PHE A 169 -7.54 -2.53 -4.41
C PHE A 169 -8.38 -2.17 -5.63
N LYS A 170 -8.87 -0.94 -5.75
CA LYS A 170 -9.52 -0.47 -6.99
C LYS A 170 -8.60 -0.60 -8.20
N SER A 171 -7.35 -0.18 -8.06
CA SER A 171 -6.35 -0.28 -9.12
C SER A 171 -6.01 -1.74 -9.42
N LEU A 172 -5.72 -2.54 -8.41
CA LEU A 172 -5.36 -3.95 -8.55
C LEU A 172 -6.49 -4.77 -9.19
N THR A 173 -7.70 -4.68 -8.63
CA THR A 173 -8.87 -5.43 -9.12
C THR A 173 -9.31 -5.01 -10.53
N THR A 174 -9.00 -3.79 -10.94
CA THR A 174 -9.26 -3.34 -12.32
C THR A 174 -8.37 -4.09 -13.32
N VAL A 175 -7.13 -4.39 -12.93
CA VAL A 175 -6.13 -5.01 -13.81
C VAL A 175 -6.24 -6.54 -13.81
N ILE A 176 -6.27 -7.17 -12.65
CA ILE A 176 -6.18 -8.65 -12.52
C ILE A 176 -7.46 -9.33 -12.00
N LYS A 177 -8.56 -8.59 -11.95
CA LYS A 177 -9.91 -9.12 -11.70
C LYS A 177 -9.97 -10.13 -10.55
N LEU A 178 -10.47 -11.35 -10.84
CA LEU A 178 -10.62 -12.42 -9.85
C LEU A 178 -9.30 -12.83 -9.21
N SER A 179 -8.20 -12.80 -9.92
CA SER A 179 -6.89 -13.19 -9.35
C SER A 179 -6.40 -12.25 -8.24
N SER A 180 -7.00 -11.07 -8.07
CA SER A 180 -6.74 -10.21 -6.90
C SER A 180 -7.41 -10.70 -5.62
N ARG A 181 -8.27 -11.71 -5.70
CA ARG A 181 -8.99 -12.30 -4.57
C ARG A 181 -8.04 -12.85 -3.51
N TYR A 182 -6.95 -13.48 -3.91
CA TYR A 182 -5.96 -14.05 -3.00
C TYR A 182 -5.38 -13.00 -2.04
N GLU A 183 -5.01 -11.84 -2.58
CA GLU A 183 -4.49 -10.72 -1.80
C GLU A 183 -5.59 -10.01 -1.00
N PHE A 184 -6.82 -9.99 -1.52
CA PHE A 184 -7.96 -9.35 -0.85
C PHE A 184 -8.45 -10.16 0.36
N LEU A 185 -8.44 -11.50 0.30
CA LEU A 185 -8.76 -12.37 1.44
C LEU A 185 -7.73 -12.22 2.56
N ASP A 186 -6.46 -12.12 2.21
CA ASP A 186 -5.38 -11.86 3.17
C ASP A 186 -5.54 -10.47 3.84
N PHE A 187 -5.90 -9.44 3.06
CA PHE A 187 -6.26 -8.13 3.61
C PHE A 187 -7.46 -8.20 4.59
N LEU A 188 -8.44 -9.03 4.32
CA LEU A 188 -9.59 -9.24 5.20
C LEU A 188 -9.26 -10.09 6.43
N GLU A 189 -7.98 -10.44 6.62
CA GLU A 189 -7.52 -11.27 7.75
C GLU A 189 -8.25 -12.63 7.82
N ILE A 190 -8.51 -13.22 6.66
CA ILE A 190 -9.16 -14.51 6.55
C ILE A 190 -8.09 -15.56 6.26
N ASN A 191 -7.89 -16.48 7.21
CA ASN A 191 -6.94 -17.56 7.05
C ASN A 191 -7.40 -18.57 6.01
N GLU A 192 -6.46 -19.21 5.33
CA GLU A 192 -6.78 -20.20 4.29
C GLU A 192 -7.52 -21.42 4.84
N SER A 193 -7.30 -21.78 6.11
CA SER A 193 -8.04 -22.83 6.82
C SER A 193 -9.53 -22.51 7.04
N ASP A 194 -9.88 -21.23 7.01
CA ASP A 194 -11.20 -20.77 7.43
C ASP A 194 -12.18 -20.63 6.25
N PHE A 195 -11.68 -20.53 5.02
CA PHE A 195 -12.55 -20.41 3.85
C PHE A 195 -12.58 -21.69 3.01
N SER A 196 -13.68 -21.88 2.30
CA SER A 196 -13.86 -23.02 1.41
C SER A 196 -12.90 -23.01 0.23
N ASP A 197 -12.35 -24.17 -0.14
CA ASP A 197 -11.52 -24.35 -1.34
C ASP A 197 -12.22 -23.85 -2.62
N ASN A 198 -13.54 -23.86 -2.65
CA ASN A 198 -14.34 -23.35 -3.78
C ASN A 198 -14.17 -21.85 -4.02
N ILE A 199 -13.68 -21.08 -3.03
CA ILE A 199 -13.37 -19.65 -3.21
C ILE A 199 -12.12 -19.49 -4.10
N LEU A 200 -11.17 -20.41 -4.02
CA LEU A 200 -9.83 -20.20 -4.55
C LEU A 200 -9.72 -20.48 -6.04
N SER A 201 -10.43 -21.42 -6.58
CA SER A 201 -10.38 -21.64 -8.03
C SER A 201 -11.45 -22.60 -8.52
N SER A 202 -11.69 -22.54 -9.82
CA SER A 202 -12.39 -23.56 -10.57
C SER A 202 -11.54 -24.82 -10.84
N SER A 203 -10.26 -24.85 -10.42
CA SER A 203 -9.33 -25.92 -10.72
C SER A 203 -9.03 -26.81 -9.52
N THR A 204 -9.15 -28.09 -9.74
CA THR A 204 -9.04 -29.14 -8.72
C THR A 204 -7.64 -29.70 -8.51
N ALA A 205 -6.64 -29.27 -9.25
CA ALA A 205 -5.32 -29.88 -9.18
C ALA A 205 -4.17 -28.90 -9.37
N THR A 206 -3.81 -28.20 -8.30
CA THR A 206 -2.47 -27.60 -8.27
C THR A 206 -1.48 -28.65 -7.77
N SER A 207 -0.46 -28.95 -8.57
CA SER A 207 0.66 -29.75 -8.09
C SER A 207 1.37 -28.99 -6.97
N ASN A 208 1.80 -29.69 -5.93
CA ASN A 208 2.63 -29.14 -4.89
C ASN A 208 4.12 -29.45 -5.11
N CYS A 209 4.43 -30.45 -5.92
CA CYS A 209 5.77 -30.95 -6.15
C CYS A 209 6.22 -30.68 -7.58
N PHE A 210 7.31 -29.93 -7.71
CA PHE A 210 7.86 -29.47 -8.98
C PHE A 210 9.26 -30.03 -9.19
N SER A 211 9.54 -30.54 -10.40
CA SER A 211 10.89 -30.94 -10.77
C SER A 211 11.79 -29.72 -10.94
N GLY A 212 12.96 -29.77 -10.33
CA GLY A 212 13.91 -28.68 -10.36
C GLY A 212 15.31 -29.09 -9.94
N GLN A 213 16.07 -28.12 -9.50
CA GLN A 213 17.46 -28.32 -9.10
C GLN A 213 17.88 -27.28 -8.07
N ILE A 214 18.81 -27.68 -7.21
CA ILE A 214 19.51 -26.80 -6.27
C ILE A 214 20.79 -26.32 -6.96
N LEU A 215 21.06 -25.01 -6.95
CA LEU A 215 22.28 -24.46 -7.52
C LEU A 215 23.43 -24.63 -6.53
N PRO A 216 24.68 -24.80 -7.04
CA PRO A 216 25.85 -25.00 -6.21
C PRO A 216 26.17 -23.75 -5.37
N GLU A 217 26.54 -23.97 -4.11
CA GLU A 217 26.82 -22.89 -3.16
C GLU A 217 28.22 -22.33 -3.23
N GLU A 218 29.21 -23.18 -3.43
CA GLU A 218 30.63 -22.84 -3.27
C GLU A 218 31.08 -21.66 -4.15
N LYS A 219 30.49 -21.50 -5.33
CA LYS A 219 30.82 -20.41 -6.28
C LYS A 219 29.61 -19.54 -6.65
N SER A 220 28.45 -19.85 -6.11
CA SER A 220 27.19 -19.22 -6.46
C SER A 220 26.40 -18.78 -5.23
N SER A 221 27.04 -18.75 -4.06
CA SER A 221 26.37 -18.33 -2.85
C SER A 221 25.95 -16.87 -2.98
N PHE A 222 24.72 -16.61 -2.64
CA PHE A 222 24.09 -15.31 -2.72
C PHE A 222 24.26 -14.54 -1.42
N ASN A 223 24.04 -15.23 -0.32
CA ASN A 223 24.22 -14.78 1.05
C ASN A 223 24.41 -16.03 1.93
N GLU A 224 25.04 -15.87 3.08
CA GLU A 224 25.18 -16.96 4.05
C GLU A 224 23.82 -17.51 4.42
N GLY A 225 23.65 -18.84 4.38
CA GLY A 225 22.39 -19.53 4.67
C GLY A 225 21.30 -19.46 3.61
N TYR A 226 21.45 -18.64 2.57
CA TYR A 226 20.49 -18.56 1.46
C TYR A 226 20.74 -19.65 0.44
N LYS A 227 19.66 -20.28 -0.04
CA LYS A 227 19.74 -21.32 -1.09
C LYS A 227 19.04 -20.85 -2.36
N ILE A 228 19.55 -21.23 -3.51
CA ILE A 228 18.94 -20.94 -4.80
C ILE A 228 18.45 -22.25 -5.42
N VAL A 229 17.18 -22.25 -5.79
CA VAL A 229 16.55 -23.35 -6.53
C VAL A 229 16.02 -22.85 -7.87
N SER A 230 16.02 -23.73 -8.88
CA SER A 230 15.42 -23.44 -10.18
C SER A 230 14.48 -24.56 -10.57
N PHE A 231 13.25 -24.21 -10.95
CA PHE A 231 12.19 -25.19 -11.26
C PHE A 231 11.15 -24.63 -12.22
N TYR A 232 10.33 -25.51 -12.76
CA TYR A 232 9.19 -25.14 -13.59
C TYR A 232 7.89 -25.30 -12.79
N MET A 233 7.07 -24.26 -12.80
CA MET A 233 5.77 -24.24 -12.14
C MET A 233 4.69 -23.77 -13.12
N ASP A 234 3.55 -24.45 -13.16
CA ASP A 234 2.42 -23.99 -13.96
C ASP A 234 1.92 -22.61 -13.49
N ALA A 235 1.40 -21.86 -14.45
CA ALA A 235 1.02 -20.46 -14.19
C ALA A 235 -0.13 -20.34 -13.17
N GLU A 236 -1.03 -21.31 -13.07
CA GLU A 236 -2.12 -21.33 -12.11
C GLU A 236 -1.61 -21.49 -10.68
N SER A 237 -0.72 -22.48 -10.48
CA SER A 237 -0.06 -22.72 -9.20
C SER A 237 0.77 -21.52 -8.73
N LEU A 238 1.46 -20.86 -9.67
CA LEU A 238 2.26 -19.67 -9.36
C LEU A 238 1.36 -18.47 -8.99
N LEU A 239 0.29 -18.21 -9.74
CA LEU A 239 -0.67 -17.14 -9.45
C LEU A 239 -1.27 -17.24 -8.05
N LYS A 240 -1.70 -18.46 -7.68
CA LYS A 240 -2.31 -18.73 -6.37
C LYS A 240 -1.34 -18.42 -5.22
N ARG A 241 -0.08 -18.82 -5.38
CA ARG A 241 0.94 -18.74 -4.32
C ARG A 241 1.67 -17.40 -4.27
N SER A 242 1.55 -16.56 -5.32
CA SER A 242 2.34 -15.36 -5.48
C SER A 242 1.80 -14.17 -4.71
N TYR A 243 2.69 -13.41 -4.11
CA TYR A 243 2.43 -12.05 -3.65
C TYR A 243 3.51 -11.09 -4.17
N VAL A 244 3.18 -9.80 -4.15
CA VAL A 244 4.09 -8.74 -4.57
C VAL A 244 4.08 -7.62 -3.54
N LEU A 245 5.25 -7.24 -3.06
CA LEU A 245 5.41 -6.10 -2.16
C LEU A 245 5.36 -4.80 -2.98
N ARG A 246 4.19 -4.20 -3.06
CA ARG A 246 3.95 -2.97 -3.81
C ARG A 246 4.00 -1.76 -2.91
N ARG A 247 4.62 -0.69 -3.39
CA ARG A 247 4.71 0.59 -2.67
C ARG A 247 3.35 1.13 -2.23
N GLU A 248 2.36 1.02 -3.09
CA GLU A 248 1.00 1.44 -2.82
C GLU A 248 0.17 0.36 -2.09
N GLY A 249 0.80 -0.74 -1.70
CA GLY A 249 0.13 -1.88 -1.09
C GLY A 249 -0.47 -1.59 0.29
N TRP A 250 -1.35 -2.48 0.72
CA TRP A 250 -2.04 -2.40 2.00
C TRP A 250 -1.20 -2.93 3.17
N ARG A 251 -0.23 -3.80 2.90
CA ARG A 251 0.67 -4.36 3.91
C ARG A 251 1.66 -3.28 4.38
N LYS A 252 1.22 -2.42 5.28
CA LYS A 252 2.13 -1.50 5.97
C LYS A 252 2.76 -2.21 7.15
N ARG A 253 4.00 -2.61 7.03
CA ARG A 253 4.84 -2.93 8.19
C ARG A 253 5.57 -1.66 8.59
N GLU A 254 5.57 -1.34 9.85
CA GLU A 254 6.32 -0.21 10.40
C GLU A 254 7.78 -0.34 9.95
N ASN A 255 8.34 0.73 9.40
CA ASN A 255 9.73 0.85 8.94
C ASN A 255 10.15 0.05 7.71
N VAL A 256 9.22 -0.51 6.95
CA VAL A 256 9.57 -1.26 5.75
C VAL A 256 8.95 -0.59 4.52
N GLY A 257 9.79 -0.15 3.59
CA GLY A 257 9.37 0.38 2.31
C GLY A 257 9.08 -0.71 1.30
N TYR A 258 8.33 -0.33 0.34
CA TYR A 258 7.86 -1.15 -0.74
C TYR A 258 8.66 -0.82 -1.99
N TYR A 259 9.10 -1.82 -2.73
CA TYR A 259 10.00 -1.62 -3.85
C TYR A 259 9.33 -1.78 -5.22
N GLN A 260 8.17 -2.42 -5.29
CA GLN A 260 7.49 -2.61 -6.57
C GLN A 260 6.34 -1.62 -6.79
N ARG A 261 6.11 -1.26 -8.04
CA ARG A 261 5.01 -0.42 -8.48
C ARG A 261 3.78 -1.24 -8.84
N MET A 262 2.64 -0.55 -8.96
CA MET A 262 1.41 -1.13 -9.45
C MET A 262 1.57 -1.74 -10.85
N LEU A 263 0.72 -2.72 -11.14
CA LEU A 263 0.67 -3.37 -12.45
C LEU A 263 0.29 -2.38 -13.55
N ASP A 264 1.03 -2.43 -14.66
CA ASP A 264 0.71 -1.69 -15.88
C ASP A 264 -0.31 -2.48 -16.71
N SER A 265 -1.54 -1.97 -16.77
CA SER A 265 -2.65 -2.60 -17.48
C SER A 265 -2.39 -2.77 -18.97
N LYS A 266 -1.72 -1.80 -19.60
CA LYS A 266 -1.33 -1.87 -21.03
C LYS A 266 -0.34 -3.00 -21.27
N LYS A 267 0.67 -3.09 -20.41
CA LYS A 267 1.71 -4.14 -20.48
C LYS A 267 1.08 -5.52 -20.30
N ILE A 268 0.18 -5.68 -19.34
CA ILE A 268 -0.54 -6.95 -19.11
C ILE A 268 -1.43 -7.29 -20.29
N SER A 269 -2.20 -6.35 -20.82
CA SER A 269 -3.04 -6.59 -22.00
C SER A 269 -2.23 -7.04 -23.22
N ASN A 270 -1.09 -6.39 -23.49
CA ASN A 270 -0.18 -6.80 -24.56
C ASN A 270 0.40 -8.21 -24.34
N MET A 271 0.72 -8.56 -23.10
CA MET A 271 1.22 -9.89 -22.75
C MET A 271 0.13 -10.96 -22.89
N ARG A 272 -1.13 -10.66 -22.53
CA ARG A 272 -2.28 -11.56 -22.74
C ARG A 272 -2.54 -11.78 -24.22
N LYS A 273 -2.47 -10.71 -25.02
CA LYS A 273 -2.55 -10.79 -26.48
C LYS A 273 -1.48 -11.73 -27.04
N TYR A 274 -0.22 -11.56 -26.62
CA TYR A 274 0.89 -12.44 -27.02
C TYR A 274 0.63 -13.89 -26.65
N LEU A 275 0.21 -14.19 -25.42
CA LEU A 275 -0.11 -15.54 -24.99
C LEU A 275 -1.20 -16.18 -25.85
N SER A 276 -2.24 -15.41 -26.18
CA SER A 276 -3.36 -15.88 -27.00
C SER A 276 -3.01 -16.07 -28.49
N GLU A 277 -2.22 -15.18 -29.08
CA GLU A 277 -1.90 -15.24 -30.51
C GLU A 277 -0.75 -16.22 -30.81
N GLU A 278 0.31 -16.18 -29.99
CA GLU A 278 1.49 -16.99 -30.22
C GLU A 278 1.42 -18.38 -29.58
N ASN A 279 0.53 -18.55 -28.60
CA ASN A 279 0.37 -19.78 -27.82
C ASN A 279 1.69 -20.27 -27.17
N ARG A 280 2.59 -19.33 -26.82
CA ARG A 280 3.93 -19.60 -26.27
C ARG A 280 4.05 -19.06 -24.87
N VAL A 281 4.73 -19.82 -24.00
CA VAL A 281 5.11 -19.39 -22.66
C VAL A 281 6.20 -18.29 -22.73
N PHE A 282 6.25 -17.46 -21.70
CA PHE A 282 7.37 -16.52 -21.53
C PHE A 282 8.64 -17.29 -21.13
N ILE A 283 9.70 -17.20 -21.92
CA ILE A 283 11.00 -17.85 -21.65
C ILE A 283 11.80 -17.15 -20.56
N ASN A 284 11.49 -15.88 -20.27
CA ASN A 284 12.16 -15.13 -19.22
C ASN A 284 11.83 -15.68 -17.85
N ASN A 285 12.85 -15.85 -17.04
CA ASN A 285 12.78 -16.34 -15.68
C ASN A 285 11.91 -15.44 -14.76
N ILE A 286 11.19 -16.05 -13.82
CA ILE A 286 10.51 -15.37 -12.72
C ILE A 286 11.41 -15.50 -11.49
N ILE A 287 11.85 -14.39 -10.91
CA ILE A 287 12.72 -14.38 -9.72
C ILE A 287 11.85 -14.18 -8.49
N THR A 288 11.97 -15.08 -7.54
CA THR A 288 11.11 -15.16 -6.36
C THR A 288 11.91 -15.37 -5.09
N THR A 289 11.27 -15.08 -3.96
CA THR A 289 11.71 -15.48 -2.63
C THR A 289 10.68 -16.39 -1.99
N ILE A 290 11.14 -17.40 -1.26
CA ILE A 290 10.29 -18.41 -0.61
C ILE A 290 10.83 -18.63 0.79
N SER A 291 9.95 -18.66 1.79
CA SER A 291 10.35 -19.02 3.14
C SER A 291 10.66 -20.52 3.24
N GLU A 292 11.70 -20.90 3.97
CA GLU A 292 12.00 -22.29 4.25
C GLU A 292 10.81 -23.04 4.90
N ASN A 293 9.98 -22.32 5.67
CA ASN A 293 8.79 -22.89 6.27
C ASN A 293 7.72 -23.32 5.25
N ASP A 294 7.76 -22.79 4.04
CA ASP A 294 6.76 -23.02 2.98
C ASP A 294 7.24 -23.96 1.88
N ILE A 295 8.49 -24.47 2.00
CA ILE A 295 9.13 -25.31 0.98
C ILE A 295 9.83 -26.50 1.63
N LYS A 296 9.81 -27.66 0.92
CA LYS A 296 10.60 -28.83 1.23
C LYS A 296 11.32 -29.31 -0.03
N LEU A 297 12.51 -29.84 0.13
CA LEU A 297 13.33 -30.36 -0.95
C LEU A 297 13.48 -31.86 -0.80
N PHE A 298 13.35 -32.61 -1.90
CA PHE A 298 13.49 -34.07 -1.92
C PHE A 298 14.45 -34.48 -3.04
N ALA A 299 15.25 -35.50 -2.78
CA ALA A 299 16.15 -36.07 -3.77
C ALA A 299 15.39 -36.99 -4.76
N ASP A 300 14.20 -37.48 -4.40
CA ASP A 300 13.38 -38.38 -5.18
C ASP A 300 11.93 -37.93 -5.32
N LYS A 301 11.28 -38.36 -6.40
CA LYS A 301 9.90 -38.03 -6.73
C LYS A 301 8.87 -38.54 -5.71
N ASP A 302 9.18 -39.66 -5.07
CA ASP A 302 8.29 -40.30 -4.11
C ASP A 302 8.35 -39.65 -2.72
N ARG A 303 9.17 -38.62 -2.56
CA ARG A 303 9.35 -37.82 -1.30
C ARG A 303 9.83 -38.66 -0.12
N ARG A 304 10.65 -39.69 -0.38
CA ARG A 304 11.19 -40.59 0.65
C ARG A 304 12.48 -40.05 1.25
N LYS A 305 13.25 -39.29 0.45
CA LYS A 305 14.53 -38.73 0.87
C LYS A 305 14.48 -37.21 0.86
N GLU A 306 14.19 -36.64 2.01
CA GLU A 306 14.18 -35.16 2.23
C GLU A 306 15.62 -34.63 2.31
N ILE A 307 15.87 -33.52 1.62
CA ILE A 307 17.10 -32.73 1.72
C ILE A 307 16.84 -31.67 2.77
N ILE A 308 17.39 -31.85 3.95
CA ILE A 308 17.08 -31.01 5.12
C ILE A 308 17.99 -29.79 5.13
N ILE A 309 17.39 -28.62 5.27
CA ILE A 309 18.06 -27.35 5.52
C ILE A 309 18.01 -27.07 7.03
N GLY A 310 19.15 -26.82 7.66
CA GLY A 310 19.24 -26.45 9.08
C GLY A 310 18.69 -25.06 9.36
N GLU A 311 18.51 -24.71 10.62
CA GLU A 311 18.01 -23.39 11.05
C GLU A 311 18.90 -22.23 10.60
N ASP A 312 20.19 -22.49 10.45
CA ASP A 312 21.20 -21.57 9.91
C ASP A 312 21.19 -21.47 8.38
N GLY A 313 20.32 -22.23 7.73
CA GLY A 313 20.23 -22.32 6.27
C GLY A 313 21.25 -23.26 5.63
N ASN A 314 22.09 -23.97 6.37
CA ASN A 314 23.01 -24.94 5.81
C ASN A 314 22.34 -26.31 5.62
N PHE A 315 22.78 -27.07 4.61
CA PHE A 315 22.29 -28.45 4.45
C PHE A 315 22.86 -29.36 5.52
N LEU A 316 22.02 -30.18 6.16
CA LEU A 316 22.47 -31.13 7.19
C LEU A 316 23.18 -32.34 6.60
N GLU A 317 22.93 -32.68 5.34
CA GLU A 317 23.61 -33.75 4.62
C GLU A 317 24.59 -33.17 3.61
N SER A 318 25.67 -33.91 3.28
CA SER A 318 26.63 -33.48 2.27
C SER A 318 25.98 -33.49 0.88
N ILE A 319 25.62 -32.33 0.39
CA ILE A 319 25.23 -32.09 -1.00
C ILE A 319 26.50 -31.73 -1.79
N ASN A 320 26.50 -32.07 -3.07
CA ASN A 320 27.59 -31.62 -3.93
C ASN A 320 27.54 -30.10 -4.09
N HIS A 321 28.37 -29.41 -3.33
CA HIS A 321 28.44 -27.93 -3.32
C HIS A 321 29.03 -27.33 -4.60
N THR A 322 29.63 -28.15 -5.47
CA THR A 322 30.28 -27.70 -6.71
C THR A 322 29.41 -27.85 -7.96
N ASN A 323 28.42 -28.74 -7.92
CA ASN A 323 27.55 -29.06 -9.06
C ASN A 323 26.09 -28.80 -8.75
N VAL A 324 25.31 -28.58 -9.80
CA VAL A 324 23.85 -28.52 -9.73
C VAL A 324 23.28 -29.86 -9.25
N THR A 325 22.45 -29.84 -8.22
CA THR A 325 21.84 -31.05 -7.65
C THR A 325 20.37 -31.14 -8.07
N PRO A 326 19.96 -32.16 -8.81
CA PRO A 326 18.54 -32.40 -9.10
C PRO A 326 17.74 -32.56 -7.80
N ALA A 327 16.55 -31.93 -7.75
CA ALA A 327 15.68 -32.00 -6.61
C ALA A 327 14.20 -31.93 -7.02
N PHE A 328 13.33 -32.46 -6.18
CA PHE A 328 11.89 -32.28 -6.24
C PHE A 328 11.52 -31.25 -5.15
N ILE A 329 10.89 -30.17 -5.59
CA ILE A 329 10.60 -28.99 -4.79
C ILE A 329 9.13 -29.04 -4.42
N ASP A 330 8.84 -29.32 -3.17
CA ASP A 330 7.47 -29.36 -2.63
C ASP A 330 7.15 -28.03 -1.94
N ILE A 331 6.23 -27.28 -2.53
CA ILE A 331 5.80 -25.97 -2.04
C ILE A 331 4.37 -26.11 -1.52
N GLN A 332 4.13 -25.64 -0.31
CA GLN A 332 2.80 -25.70 0.30
C GLN A 332 1.72 -25.11 -0.62
N ASN A 333 0.54 -25.75 -0.62
CA ASN A 333 -0.60 -25.27 -1.38
C ASN A 333 -1.32 -24.14 -0.63
N ARG A 334 -0.59 -23.07 -0.33
CA ARG A 334 -1.08 -21.88 0.38
C ARG A 334 -0.97 -20.64 -0.49
N CYS A 335 -1.89 -19.69 -0.28
CA CYS A 335 -1.87 -18.41 -0.96
C CYS A 335 -0.75 -17.52 -0.41
N ASN A 336 -0.22 -16.64 -1.26
CA ASN A 336 0.68 -15.54 -0.88
C ASN A 336 1.95 -15.96 -0.12
N ILE A 337 2.58 -17.07 -0.51
CA ILE A 337 3.83 -17.58 0.09
C ILE A 337 5.06 -17.39 -0.79
N ILE A 338 4.89 -17.11 -2.08
CA ILE A 338 5.97 -16.86 -3.04
C ILE A 338 6.07 -15.37 -3.32
N GLY A 339 7.12 -14.72 -2.85
CA GLY A 339 7.40 -13.31 -3.09
C GLY A 339 8.00 -13.07 -4.48
N ILE A 340 7.33 -12.36 -5.38
CA ILE A 340 7.87 -12.05 -6.72
C ILE A 340 8.78 -10.83 -6.64
N ILE A 341 10.06 -11.01 -6.97
CA ILE A 341 11.06 -9.94 -7.12
C ILE A 341 11.06 -9.38 -8.54
N ASP A 342 11.12 -10.24 -9.55
CA ASP A 342 10.96 -9.86 -10.95
C ASP A 342 9.99 -10.82 -11.66
N GLY A 343 9.29 -10.29 -12.66
CA GLY A 343 8.35 -11.06 -13.46
C GLY A 343 6.87 -10.87 -13.10
N GLN A 344 6.51 -9.93 -12.21
CA GLN A 344 5.10 -9.74 -11.82
C GLN A 344 4.15 -9.58 -13.02
N HIS A 345 4.51 -8.85 -14.08
CA HIS A 345 3.66 -8.68 -15.24
C HIS A 345 3.51 -9.99 -16.05
N ARG A 346 4.57 -10.82 -16.11
CA ARG A 346 4.53 -12.13 -16.77
C ARG A 346 3.62 -13.10 -16.02
N THR A 347 3.74 -13.16 -14.69
CA THR A 347 2.88 -13.98 -13.83
C THR A 347 1.43 -13.52 -13.94
N TYR A 348 1.18 -12.22 -13.75
CA TYR A 348 -0.19 -11.70 -13.77
C TYR A 348 -0.80 -11.56 -15.18
N ALA A 349 -0.05 -11.81 -16.26
CA ALA A 349 -0.65 -11.94 -17.59
C ALA A 349 -1.58 -13.18 -17.69
N TYR A 350 -1.41 -14.17 -16.82
CA TYR A 350 -2.28 -15.34 -16.71
C TYR A 350 -3.50 -15.14 -15.81
N TYR A 351 -3.81 -13.91 -15.37
CA TYR A 351 -4.92 -13.66 -14.45
C TYR A 351 -6.27 -14.18 -14.96
N GLU A 352 -7.18 -14.51 -14.03
CA GLU A 352 -8.56 -14.89 -14.31
C GLU A 352 -9.38 -13.64 -14.69
N GLY A 353 -9.63 -13.47 -15.99
CA GLY A 353 -10.24 -12.28 -16.56
C GLY A 353 -11.62 -12.51 -17.14
N ASP A 354 -12.11 -11.46 -17.79
CA ASP A 354 -13.37 -11.42 -18.51
C ASP A 354 -13.19 -10.81 -19.93
N ASP A 355 -11.94 -10.74 -20.40
CA ASP A 355 -11.60 -10.23 -21.73
C ASP A 355 -11.70 -11.32 -22.82
N SER A 356 -11.55 -10.93 -24.08
CA SER A 356 -11.64 -11.84 -25.24
C SER A 356 -10.56 -12.93 -25.25
N TYR A 357 -9.50 -12.79 -24.49
CA TYR A 357 -8.40 -13.74 -24.41
C TYR A 357 -8.61 -14.83 -23.35
N GLU A 358 -9.53 -14.63 -22.39
CA GLU A 358 -9.70 -15.51 -21.24
C GLU A 358 -10.01 -16.96 -21.61
N SER A 359 -10.83 -17.17 -22.65
CA SER A 359 -11.17 -18.53 -23.12
C SER A 359 -9.93 -19.39 -23.41
N GLN A 360 -8.91 -18.80 -24.03
CA GLN A 360 -7.66 -19.47 -24.34
C GLN A 360 -6.69 -19.46 -23.14
N ILE A 361 -6.54 -18.30 -22.48
CA ILE A 361 -5.61 -18.15 -21.36
C ILE A 361 -5.99 -19.07 -20.19
N SER A 362 -7.27 -19.33 -19.95
CA SER A 362 -7.70 -20.27 -18.91
C SER A 362 -7.16 -21.68 -19.13
N GLN A 363 -7.01 -22.10 -20.39
CA GLN A 363 -6.38 -23.37 -20.73
C GLN A 363 -4.85 -23.30 -20.59
N LEU A 364 -4.23 -22.24 -21.12
CA LEU A 364 -2.78 -22.02 -21.05
C LEU A 364 -2.29 -21.94 -19.60
N ARG A 365 -3.06 -21.31 -18.73
CA ARG A 365 -2.77 -21.17 -17.30
C ARG A 365 -2.48 -22.50 -16.61
N LYS A 366 -3.20 -23.55 -17.01
CA LYS A 366 -3.10 -24.91 -16.43
C LYS A 366 -1.93 -25.72 -16.97
N ILE A 367 -1.47 -25.43 -18.19
CA ILE A 367 -0.49 -26.26 -18.91
C ILE A 367 0.86 -25.59 -19.13
N GLN A 368 0.91 -24.26 -19.15
CA GLN A 368 2.16 -23.55 -19.39
C GLN A 368 2.96 -23.43 -18.09
N ASN A 369 4.18 -23.96 -18.14
CA ASN A 369 5.12 -23.93 -17.04
C ASN A 369 6.08 -22.74 -17.18
N LEU A 370 6.13 -21.91 -16.17
CA LEU A 370 7.05 -20.77 -16.05
C LEU A 370 8.33 -21.22 -15.37
N LEU A 371 9.46 -20.77 -15.87
CA LEU A 371 10.75 -20.98 -15.20
C LEU A 371 10.83 -20.04 -13.99
N VAL A 372 11.01 -20.61 -12.81
CA VAL A 372 11.12 -19.91 -11.53
C VAL A 372 12.49 -20.12 -10.94
N THR A 373 13.16 -19.06 -10.55
CA THR A 373 14.30 -19.11 -9.64
C THR A 373 13.83 -18.65 -8.27
N GLY A 374 13.83 -19.56 -7.32
CA GLY A 374 13.45 -19.34 -5.93
C GLY A 374 14.69 -19.14 -5.06
N ILE A 375 14.69 -18.05 -4.28
CA ILE A 375 15.68 -17.81 -3.24
C ILE A 375 15.03 -18.20 -1.92
N ILE A 376 15.58 -19.20 -1.27
CA ILE A 376 15.14 -19.70 0.04
C ILE A 376 15.97 -19.03 1.11
N PHE A 377 15.34 -18.43 2.12
CA PHE A 377 16.04 -17.85 3.26
C PHE A 377 15.82 -18.68 4.52
N PRO A 378 16.82 -18.63 5.45
CA PRO A 378 16.77 -19.42 6.68
C PRO A 378 15.57 -19.06 7.55
N ARG A 379 15.15 -20.00 8.40
CA ARG A 379 13.98 -19.83 9.30
C ARG A 379 14.13 -18.68 10.27
N ASN A 380 15.35 -18.46 10.73
CA ASN A 380 15.69 -17.41 11.69
C ASN A 380 15.89 -16.02 11.06
N GLU A 381 15.77 -15.90 9.71
CA GLU A 381 15.89 -14.61 9.04
C GLU A 381 14.78 -13.67 9.48
N ASN A 382 15.15 -12.52 10.03
CA ASN A 382 14.16 -11.55 10.44
C ASN A 382 13.54 -10.82 9.24
N ASN A 383 12.30 -10.38 9.40
CA ASN A 383 11.54 -9.74 8.34
C ASN A 383 12.21 -8.46 7.79
N GLU A 384 12.96 -7.74 8.60
CA GLU A 384 13.63 -6.50 8.20
C GLU A 384 14.81 -6.78 7.27
N ASN A 385 15.66 -7.74 7.61
CA ASN A 385 16.78 -8.16 6.76
C ASN A 385 16.28 -8.75 5.45
N ARG A 386 15.27 -9.61 5.50
CA ARG A 386 14.61 -10.16 4.33
C ARG A 386 14.17 -9.06 3.36
N LEU A 387 13.51 -8.04 3.86
CA LEU A 387 12.99 -6.95 3.04
C LEU A 387 14.08 -6.04 2.51
N LYS A 388 15.13 -5.79 3.29
CA LYS A 388 16.33 -5.09 2.81
C LYS A 388 16.98 -5.86 1.65
N PHE A 389 17.11 -7.16 1.80
CA PHE A 389 17.65 -8.05 0.78
C PHE A 389 16.79 -8.03 -0.51
N GLU A 390 15.48 -8.27 -0.39
CA GLU A 390 14.54 -8.28 -1.52
C GLU A 390 14.55 -6.92 -2.26
N SER A 391 14.59 -5.82 -1.52
CA SER A 391 14.63 -4.47 -2.09
C SER A 391 15.93 -4.19 -2.83
N LYS A 392 17.07 -4.63 -2.28
CA LYS A 392 18.39 -4.49 -2.90
C LYS A 392 18.46 -5.31 -4.20
N LEU A 393 18.03 -6.56 -4.13
CA LEU A 393 17.99 -7.46 -5.29
C LEU A 393 17.11 -6.92 -6.42
N PHE A 394 15.93 -6.38 -6.07
CA PHE A 394 15.06 -5.73 -7.04
C PHE A 394 15.75 -4.58 -7.78
N LEU A 395 16.53 -3.74 -7.07
CA LEU A 395 17.30 -2.66 -7.69
C LEU A 395 18.36 -3.20 -8.63
N GLU A 396 19.13 -4.19 -8.20
CA GLU A 396 20.22 -4.78 -8.97
C GLU A 396 19.71 -5.37 -10.29
N ILE A 397 18.62 -6.13 -10.24
CA ILE A 397 17.98 -6.74 -11.42
C ILE A 397 17.45 -5.66 -12.39
N ASN A 398 16.86 -4.59 -11.84
CA ASN A 398 16.23 -3.55 -12.68
C ASN A 398 17.17 -2.42 -13.08
N ALA A 399 18.38 -2.32 -12.51
CA ALA A 399 19.32 -1.23 -12.78
C ALA A 399 19.69 -1.13 -14.27
N ASN A 400 19.76 -2.27 -14.96
CA ASN A 400 20.18 -2.37 -16.36
C ASN A 400 19.02 -2.46 -17.37
N GLN A 401 17.76 -2.58 -16.92
CA GLN A 401 16.63 -2.78 -17.84
C GLN A 401 15.88 -1.47 -18.17
N LYS A 402 15.40 -0.76 -17.18
CA LYS A 402 14.75 0.55 -17.29
C LYS A 402 14.97 1.27 -15.98
N LYS A 403 15.49 2.51 -16.02
CA LYS A 403 15.74 3.28 -14.80
C LYS A 403 14.53 3.22 -13.88
N VAL A 404 14.72 2.66 -12.71
CA VAL A 404 13.73 2.69 -11.61
C VAL A 404 13.41 4.16 -11.33
N GLY A 405 12.14 4.52 -11.26
CA GLY A 405 11.75 5.90 -11.02
C GLY A 405 12.37 6.43 -9.73
N GLN A 406 12.84 7.69 -9.73
CA GLN A 406 13.54 8.31 -8.59
C GLN A 406 12.78 8.15 -7.27
N LEU A 407 11.46 8.18 -7.31
CA LEU A 407 10.62 8.01 -6.13
C LEU A 407 10.81 6.63 -5.47
N ILE A 408 10.83 5.57 -6.28
CA ILE A 408 11.08 4.19 -5.79
C ILE A 408 12.51 4.04 -5.30
N GLN A 409 13.48 4.63 -6.00
CA GLN A 409 14.88 4.63 -5.55
C GLN A 409 15.04 5.28 -4.17
N GLN A 410 14.36 6.41 -3.94
CA GLN A 410 14.39 7.10 -2.64
C GLN A 410 13.75 6.27 -1.52
N GLU A 411 12.65 5.57 -1.80
CA GLU A 411 12.02 4.65 -0.84
C GLU A 411 12.94 3.48 -0.48
N ILE A 412 13.56 2.87 -1.47
CA ILE A 412 14.51 1.77 -1.24
C ILE A 412 15.72 2.25 -0.44
N GLN A 413 16.25 3.45 -0.74
CA GLN A 413 17.36 4.03 0.02
C GLN A 413 16.99 4.28 1.49
N MET A 414 15.74 4.64 1.79
CA MET A 414 15.29 4.77 3.19
C MET A 414 15.46 3.48 3.97
N GLN A 415 15.35 2.32 3.32
CA GLN A 415 15.44 1.02 3.97
C GLN A 415 16.85 0.46 3.98
N THR A 416 17.49 0.51 2.82
CA THR A 416 18.80 -0.13 2.64
C THR A 416 19.95 0.74 3.15
N MET A 417 19.74 2.07 3.18
CA MET A 417 20.76 3.07 3.53
C MET A 417 20.14 4.21 4.36
N PRO A 418 19.57 3.94 5.57
CA PRO A 418 18.79 4.91 6.35
C PRO A 418 19.60 6.15 6.76
N PHE A 419 20.93 6.05 6.85
CA PHE A 419 21.86 7.14 7.14
C PHE A 419 22.27 7.96 5.91
N SER A 420 21.82 7.56 4.70
CA SER A 420 22.11 8.36 3.51
C SER A 420 21.33 9.67 3.51
N ASN A 421 21.94 10.74 2.96
CA ASN A 421 21.29 12.06 2.91
C ASN A 421 19.96 12.05 2.12
N ILE A 422 19.76 11.12 1.18
CA ILE A 422 18.50 10.94 0.47
C ILE A 422 17.44 10.32 1.39
N ALA A 423 17.80 9.29 2.15
CA ALA A 423 16.92 8.62 3.09
C ALA A 423 16.49 9.58 4.23
N ILE A 424 17.43 10.33 4.77
CA ILE A 424 17.17 11.37 5.79
C ILE A 424 16.19 12.41 5.21
N GLY A 425 16.48 12.96 4.03
CA GLY A 425 15.62 13.96 3.38
C GLY A 425 14.22 13.44 3.09
N LYS A 426 14.09 12.19 2.64
CA LYS A 426 12.78 11.58 2.39
C LYS A 426 11.99 11.36 3.70
N SER A 427 12.66 10.93 4.77
CA SER A 427 12.05 10.78 6.10
C SER A 427 11.55 12.12 6.63
N ILE A 428 12.33 13.18 6.51
CA ILE A 428 11.93 14.55 6.90
C ILE A 428 10.73 15.01 6.10
N LEU A 429 10.69 14.78 4.78
CA LEU A 429 9.56 15.15 3.95
C LEU A 429 8.27 14.42 4.38
N ASN A 430 8.38 13.16 4.79
CA ASN A 430 7.27 12.39 5.32
C ASN A 430 6.73 13.03 6.63
N ILE A 431 7.61 13.39 7.56
CA ILE A 431 7.23 14.09 8.81
C ILE A 431 6.50 15.40 8.50
N LEU A 432 7.03 16.22 7.57
CA LEU A 432 6.40 17.48 7.16
C LEU A 432 5.02 17.29 6.51
N ASN A 433 4.81 16.17 5.83
CA ASN A 433 3.54 15.83 5.21
C ASN A 433 2.52 15.20 6.18
N GLU A 434 2.96 14.53 7.23
CA GLU A 434 2.08 13.91 8.24
C GLU A 434 1.58 14.94 9.25
N HIS A 435 2.49 15.70 9.84
CA HIS A 435 2.20 16.58 11.00
C HIS A 435 2.65 18.03 10.82
N GLY A 436 3.24 18.39 9.67
CA GLY A 436 3.84 19.69 9.41
C GLY A 436 3.01 20.62 8.52
N PRO A 437 3.59 21.74 8.10
CA PRO A 437 2.93 22.73 7.26
C PRO A 437 2.57 22.21 5.86
N LEU A 438 3.16 21.11 5.41
CA LEU A 438 2.86 20.43 4.14
C LEU A 438 1.86 19.29 4.30
N SER A 439 1.14 19.23 5.43
CA SER A 439 0.23 18.11 5.73
C SER A 439 -0.74 17.85 4.60
N ASN A 440 -0.73 16.60 4.11
CA ASN A 440 -1.55 16.09 3.01
C ASN A 440 -1.37 16.81 1.64
N GLN A 441 -0.28 17.57 1.46
CA GLN A 441 -0.01 18.29 0.20
C GLN A 441 0.94 17.55 -0.73
N ILE A 442 1.65 16.53 -0.22
CA ILE A 442 2.70 15.82 -0.92
C ILE A 442 2.16 14.49 -1.47
N GLU A 443 2.55 14.15 -2.70
CA GLU A 443 2.25 12.84 -3.33
C GLU A 443 3.02 11.72 -2.62
N MET A 444 2.30 10.92 -1.84
CA MET A 444 2.85 9.71 -1.21
C MET A 444 2.64 8.47 -2.09
N TYR A 445 1.61 8.47 -2.93
CA TYR A 445 1.23 7.36 -3.79
C TYR A 445 1.00 7.82 -5.22
N THR A 446 1.31 6.99 -6.20
CA THR A 446 1.23 7.32 -7.64
C THR A 446 -0.22 7.59 -8.13
N TYR A 447 -1.22 7.13 -7.41
CA TYR A 447 -2.63 7.40 -7.71
C TYR A 447 -3.13 8.74 -7.15
N GLU A 448 -2.37 9.40 -6.29
CA GLU A 448 -2.74 10.71 -5.75
C GLU A 448 -2.53 11.78 -6.82
N ARG A 449 -3.62 12.34 -7.31
CA ARG A 449 -3.58 13.42 -8.30
C ARG A 449 -3.70 14.78 -7.60
N GLY A 450 -3.06 15.79 -8.18
CA GLY A 450 -3.17 17.16 -7.68
C GLY A 450 -2.31 17.45 -6.44
N LYS A 451 -1.44 16.51 -6.02
CA LYS A 451 -0.43 16.70 -4.97
C LYS A 451 0.96 16.98 -5.56
N ILE A 452 1.87 17.44 -4.73
CA ILE A 452 3.23 17.84 -5.13
C ILE A 452 4.15 16.63 -5.20
N LYS A 453 4.89 16.49 -6.29
CA LYS A 453 5.85 15.39 -6.50
C LYS A 453 7.07 15.54 -5.61
N THR A 454 7.51 14.45 -4.99
CA THR A 454 8.53 14.44 -3.93
C THR A 454 9.98 14.39 -4.43
N ALA A 455 10.24 13.68 -5.52
CA ALA A 455 11.61 13.31 -5.92
C ALA A 455 12.57 14.49 -6.04
N SER A 456 12.12 15.58 -6.65
CA SER A 456 12.94 16.80 -6.82
C SER A 456 13.12 17.57 -5.50
N ILE A 457 12.13 17.56 -4.62
CA ILE A 457 12.22 18.23 -3.30
C ILE A 457 13.31 17.53 -2.47
N VAL A 458 13.32 16.22 -2.44
CA VAL A 458 14.34 15.44 -1.72
C VAL A 458 15.72 15.67 -2.33
N SER A 459 15.86 15.57 -3.66
CA SER A 459 17.16 15.60 -4.31
C SER A 459 17.80 16.99 -4.37
N PHE A 460 17.01 18.03 -4.59
CA PHE A 460 17.51 19.39 -4.85
C PHE A 460 17.26 20.38 -3.71
N GLY A 461 16.22 20.18 -2.93
CA GLY A 461 15.88 21.03 -1.79
C GLY A 461 16.45 20.50 -0.46
N LEU A 462 15.99 19.31 -0.05
CA LEU A 462 16.33 18.75 1.26
C LEU A 462 17.77 18.25 1.35
N LYS A 463 18.20 17.38 0.41
CA LYS A 463 19.55 16.78 0.45
C LYS A 463 20.67 17.79 0.70
N PRO A 464 20.75 18.96 0.02
CA PRO A 464 21.77 19.94 0.31
C PRO A 464 21.66 20.58 1.71
N LEU A 465 20.43 20.84 2.17
CA LEU A 465 20.14 21.49 3.45
C LEU A 465 20.45 20.62 4.67
N ILE A 466 20.20 19.30 4.54
CA ILE A 466 20.31 18.34 5.65
C ILE A 466 21.57 17.48 5.58
N LYS A 467 22.48 17.79 4.67
CA LYS A 467 23.68 16.98 4.45
C LYS A 467 24.49 16.86 5.74
N VAL A 468 24.77 15.62 6.13
CA VAL A 468 25.71 15.30 7.22
C VAL A 468 27.13 15.51 6.70
N ASP A 469 27.69 16.70 6.98
CA ASP A 469 29.00 17.12 6.47
C ASP A 469 29.52 18.28 7.34
N LYS A 470 30.65 18.06 8.03
CA LYS A 470 31.22 19.08 8.92
C LYS A 470 31.86 20.28 8.22
N PHE A 471 32.19 20.13 6.93
CA PHE A 471 32.84 21.19 6.12
C PHE A 471 31.83 22.12 5.44
N LYS A 472 30.54 21.80 5.46
CA LYS A 472 29.49 22.64 4.90
C LYS A 472 28.93 23.59 5.96
N ASN A 473 28.88 24.90 5.62
CA ASN A 473 28.43 25.93 6.55
C ASN A 473 26.95 26.28 6.41
N ASP A 474 26.29 25.77 5.37
CA ASP A 474 24.91 26.08 4.97
C ASP A 474 23.93 24.90 5.23
N THR A 475 24.30 23.99 6.15
CA THR A 475 23.49 22.81 6.47
C THR A 475 22.94 22.86 7.89
N LEU A 476 21.78 22.22 8.10
CA LEU A 476 21.23 22.05 9.45
C LEU A 476 22.13 21.22 10.36
N PHE A 477 22.94 20.32 9.81
CA PHE A 477 23.92 19.56 10.57
C PHE A 477 24.98 20.47 11.22
N LYS A 478 25.38 21.54 10.55
CA LYS A 478 26.36 22.52 11.09
C LYS A 478 25.86 23.19 12.37
N VAL A 479 24.60 23.60 12.40
CA VAL A 479 24.00 24.35 13.50
C VAL A 479 23.28 23.50 14.54
N TRP A 480 23.16 22.20 14.28
CA TRP A 480 22.60 21.25 15.23
C TRP A 480 23.52 21.07 16.42
N GLN A 481 22.99 21.28 17.62
CA GLN A 481 23.71 21.10 18.87
C GLN A 481 23.31 19.75 19.49
N HIS A 482 24.23 18.78 19.46
CA HIS A 482 24.07 17.47 20.06
C HIS A 482 25.46 16.89 20.36
N ASP A 483 25.67 16.37 21.54
CA ASP A 483 27.00 15.92 22.02
C ASP A 483 27.60 14.81 21.13
N GLN A 484 26.77 13.93 20.62
CA GLN A 484 27.18 12.79 19.80
C GLN A 484 27.00 13.03 18.28
N LYS A 485 26.75 14.27 17.83
CA LYS A 485 26.44 14.51 16.42
C LYS A 485 27.48 14.00 15.43
N ASP A 486 28.76 14.01 15.84
CA ASP A 486 29.87 13.59 14.99
C ASP A 486 29.86 12.07 14.71
N ASP A 487 29.14 11.26 15.49
CA ASP A 487 28.95 9.84 15.23
C ASP A 487 28.23 9.62 13.89
N LEU A 488 27.34 10.54 13.47
CA LEU A 488 26.68 10.47 12.17
C LEU A 488 27.62 10.67 10.97
N LEU A 489 28.85 11.16 11.19
CA LEU A 489 29.87 11.27 10.15
C LEU A 489 30.56 9.93 9.87
N ASN A 490 30.46 8.97 10.78
CA ASN A 490 30.99 7.63 10.60
C ASN A 490 30.10 6.86 9.60
N PRO A 491 30.66 6.35 8.47
CA PRO A 491 29.89 5.53 7.52
C PRO A 491 29.27 4.27 8.15
N ASP A 492 29.87 3.73 9.21
CA ASP A 492 29.42 2.52 9.89
C ASP A 492 28.49 2.81 11.10
N CYS A 493 28.04 4.06 11.23
CA CYS A 493 27.12 4.45 12.31
C CYS A 493 25.80 3.67 12.24
N GLN A 494 25.42 3.07 13.37
CA GLN A 494 24.13 2.37 13.53
C GLN A 494 23.29 2.96 14.68
N ASN A 495 23.59 4.17 15.12
CA ASN A 495 22.82 4.85 16.16
C ASN A 495 21.54 5.46 15.57
N TYR A 496 20.46 4.67 15.56
CA TYR A 496 19.15 5.07 15.02
C TYR A 496 18.46 6.15 15.87
N ASP A 497 18.68 6.18 17.18
CA ASP A 497 18.10 7.21 18.06
C ASP A 497 18.69 8.57 17.73
N LEU A 498 20.00 8.67 17.60
CA LEU A 498 20.71 9.87 17.17
C LEU A 498 20.25 10.34 15.79
N LEU A 499 20.09 9.39 14.86
CA LEU A 499 19.58 9.68 13.51
C LEU A 499 18.13 10.24 13.56
N ASN A 500 17.27 9.69 14.41
CA ASN A 500 15.91 10.14 14.59
C ASN A 500 15.83 11.52 15.23
N ASP A 501 16.70 11.82 16.18
CA ASP A 501 16.79 13.14 16.79
C ASP A 501 17.25 14.19 15.78
N TYR A 502 18.21 13.86 14.93
CA TYR A 502 18.61 14.72 13.81
C TYR A 502 17.45 14.97 12.83
N LYS A 503 16.70 13.93 12.43
CA LYS A 503 15.53 14.08 11.55
C LYS A 503 14.45 14.97 12.17
N LYS A 504 14.14 14.80 13.46
CA LYS A 504 13.17 15.63 14.20
C LYS A 504 13.61 17.08 14.25
N TYR A 505 14.88 17.32 14.59
CA TYR A 505 15.47 18.67 14.59
C TYR A 505 15.34 19.35 13.23
N CYS A 506 15.73 18.66 12.14
CA CYS A 506 15.62 19.20 10.80
C CYS A 506 14.16 19.50 10.42
N ALA A 507 13.23 18.58 10.69
CA ALA A 507 11.81 18.77 10.42
C ALA A 507 11.25 19.99 11.18
N GLN A 508 11.64 20.16 12.44
CA GLN A 508 11.22 21.31 13.27
C GLN A 508 11.72 22.64 12.69
N LYS A 509 12.99 22.74 12.32
CA LYS A 509 13.56 23.96 11.74
C LYS A 509 12.94 24.33 10.39
N ILE A 510 12.74 23.33 9.53
CA ILE A 510 12.08 23.53 8.24
C ILE A 510 10.60 23.90 8.42
N SER A 511 9.90 23.24 9.37
CA SER A 511 8.52 23.60 9.71
C SER A 511 8.38 25.05 10.16
N ALA A 512 9.29 25.58 10.94
CA ALA A 512 9.25 26.96 11.41
C ALA A 512 9.23 27.95 10.23
N VAL A 513 10.14 27.78 9.28
CA VAL A 513 10.20 28.65 8.09
C VAL A 513 8.95 28.50 7.23
N LEU A 514 8.56 27.27 6.88
CA LEU A 514 7.36 27.03 6.06
C LEU A 514 6.07 27.52 6.72
N SER A 515 5.96 27.40 8.04
CA SER A 515 4.79 27.87 8.79
C SER A 515 4.69 29.40 8.80
N ALA A 516 5.80 30.11 8.85
CA ALA A 516 5.81 31.56 8.72
C ALA A 516 5.27 32.01 7.35
N PHE A 517 5.68 31.38 6.27
CA PHE A 517 5.08 31.62 4.95
C PHE A 517 3.58 31.30 4.94
N LYS A 518 3.17 30.17 5.53
CA LYS A 518 1.76 29.75 5.60
C LYS A 518 0.90 30.76 6.35
N THR A 519 1.43 31.36 7.41
CA THR A 519 0.73 32.36 8.22
C THR A 519 0.33 33.58 7.37
N HIS A 520 1.24 34.10 6.56
CA HIS A 520 0.97 35.31 5.75
C HIS A 520 0.22 34.99 4.44
N LEU A 521 0.49 33.86 3.82
CA LEU A 521 -0.18 33.47 2.57
C LEU A 521 -1.61 32.94 2.79
N GLY A 522 -1.91 32.46 3.99
CA GLY A 522 -3.23 31.97 4.37
C GLY A 522 -3.61 30.62 3.76
N SER A 523 -4.58 29.96 4.36
CA SER A 523 -4.99 28.59 4.00
C SER A 523 -5.58 28.47 2.58
N THR A 524 -6.15 29.54 2.05
CA THR A 524 -6.76 29.57 0.71
C THR A 524 -5.72 29.43 -0.42
N ILE A 525 -4.53 30.02 -0.21
CA ILE A 525 -3.42 30.02 -1.17
C ILE A 525 -2.45 28.86 -0.85
N TRP A 526 -2.39 28.39 0.39
CA TRP A 526 -1.49 27.33 0.84
C TRP A 526 -1.98 25.93 0.41
N LYS A 527 -1.94 25.69 -0.89
CA LYS A 527 -2.32 24.42 -1.55
C LYS A 527 -1.51 24.21 -2.81
N PRO A 528 -1.45 22.99 -3.35
CA PRO A 528 -0.80 22.73 -4.63
C PRO A 528 -1.34 23.66 -5.72
N TYR A 529 -0.44 24.16 -6.56
CA TYR A 529 -0.81 25.04 -7.66
C TYR A 529 -1.65 24.27 -8.70
N ASP A 530 -2.82 24.82 -8.99
CA ASP A 530 -3.70 24.33 -10.06
C ASP A 530 -3.65 25.29 -11.26
N ALA A 531 -3.10 24.81 -12.37
CA ALA A 531 -2.95 25.58 -13.59
C ALA A 531 -4.31 25.98 -14.24
N LYS A 532 -5.40 25.26 -13.97
CA LYS A 532 -6.72 25.54 -14.52
C LYS A 532 -7.37 26.75 -13.84
N THR A 533 -7.20 26.84 -12.54
CA THR A 533 -7.78 27.93 -11.72
C THR A 533 -6.78 29.03 -11.39
N SER A 534 -5.50 28.84 -11.76
CA SER A 534 -4.37 29.71 -11.38
C SER A 534 -4.25 29.99 -9.89
N THR A 535 -4.73 29.05 -9.05
CA THR A 535 -4.73 29.18 -7.58
C THR A 535 -3.73 28.22 -6.94
N GLY A 536 -3.29 28.54 -5.71
CA GLY A 536 -2.30 27.79 -4.97
C GLY A 536 -0.88 28.29 -5.19
N VAL A 537 -0.03 28.19 -4.17
CA VAL A 537 1.38 28.60 -4.20
C VAL A 537 2.33 27.41 -4.15
N LEU A 538 1.88 26.29 -3.62
CA LEU A 538 2.74 25.14 -3.39
C LEU A 538 3.11 24.48 -4.72
N THR A 539 4.33 24.71 -5.14
CA THR A 539 5.01 24.05 -6.26
C THR A 539 6.33 23.45 -5.78
N VAL A 540 6.92 22.55 -6.55
CA VAL A 540 8.28 22.04 -6.30
C VAL A 540 9.28 23.21 -6.24
N THR A 541 9.12 24.21 -7.13
CA THR A 541 9.97 25.40 -7.19
C THR A 541 9.86 26.23 -5.92
N PHE A 542 8.63 26.49 -5.46
CA PHE A 542 8.39 27.22 -4.22
C PHE A 542 9.04 26.53 -3.02
N ILE A 543 8.78 25.24 -2.83
CA ILE A 543 9.33 24.49 -1.70
C ILE A 543 10.86 24.48 -1.75
N ASN A 544 11.46 24.18 -2.91
CA ASN A 544 12.91 24.20 -3.05
C ASN A 544 13.51 25.61 -2.85
N GLY A 545 12.76 26.67 -3.24
CA GLY A 545 13.14 28.06 -2.99
C GLY A 545 13.19 28.39 -1.50
N VAL A 546 12.17 27.99 -0.75
CA VAL A 546 12.14 28.16 0.72
C VAL A 546 13.23 27.34 1.41
N LEU A 547 13.50 26.12 0.95
CA LEU A 547 14.60 25.31 1.48
C LEU A 547 15.97 25.93 1.17
N ASN A 548 16.14 26.56 0.00
CA ASN A 548 17.34 27.31 -0.31
C ASN A 548 17.48 28.60 0.51
N LEU A 549 16.38 29.33 0.76
CA LEU A 549 16.35 30.43 1.71
C LEU A 549 16.81 29.98 3.10
N THR A 550 16.35 28.82 3.56
CA THR A 550 16.78 28.27 4.87
C THR A 550 18.31 28.04 4.91
N ARG A 551 18.91 27.59 3.81
CA ARG A 551 20.38 27.45 3.71
C ARG A 551 21.08 28.80 3.83
N LEU A 552 20.57 29.83 3.15
CA LEU A 552 21.13 31.20 3.23
C LEU A 552 20.98 31.77 4.65
N LEU A 553 19.88 31.50 5.34
CA LEU A 553 19.70 31.88 6.74
C LEU A 553 20.74 31.22 7.66
N ILE A 554 21.05 29.93 7.43
CA ILE A 554 22.10 29.23 8.17
C ILE A 554 23.48 29.84 7.88
N GLU A 555 23.81 30.00 6.60
CA GLU A 555 25.11 30.53 6.15
C GLU A 555 25.40 31.90 6.73
N ASN A 556 24.38 32.75 6.89
CA ASN A 556 24.47 34.08 7.41
C ASN A 556 24.12 34.22 8.91
N SER A 557 24.04 33.07 9.63
CA SER A 557 23.75 33.03 11.08
C SER A 557 22.42 33.72 11.48
N LYS A 558 21.42 33.69 10.58
CA LYS A 558 20.07 34.25 10.76
C LYS A 558 19.00 33.17 11.00
N LEU A 559 19.40 31.95 11.33
CA LEU A 559 18.45 30.90 11.72
C LEU A 559 17.85 31.23 13.11
N THR A 560 16.53 31.34 13.16
CA THR A 560 15.83 31.82 14.36
C THR A 560 14.53 31.02 14.62
N ASP A 561 13.60 31.59 15.39
CA ASP A 561 12.29 31.03 15.70
C ASP A 561 11.20 31.46 14.70
N ILE A 562 10.02 30.85 14.80
CA ILE A 562 8.89 31.12 13.92
C ILE A 562 8.38 32.56 14.05
N ASP A 563 8.34 33.13 15.26
CA ASP A 563 7.77 34.45 15.48
C ASP A 563 8.62 35.53 14.81
N THR A 564 9.93 35.35 14.84
CA THR A 564 10.87 36.23 14.15
C THR A 564 10.72 36.08 12.62
N TYR A 565 10.57 34.87 12.10
CA TYR A 565 10.30 34.67 10.66
C TYR A 565 8.97 35.29 10.22
N VAL A 566 7.92 35.17 11.04
CA VAL A 566 6.64 35.85 10.76
C VAL A 566 6.81 37.36 10.63
N LYS A 567 7.58 38.01 11.52
CA LYS A 567 7.86 39.43 11.41
C LYS A 567 8.61 39.79 10.13
N HIS A 568 9.67 39.07 9.79
CA HIS A 568 10.43 39.34 8.57
C HIS A 568 9.61 39.16 7.29
N LEU A 569 8.67 38.24 7.28
CA LEU A 569 7.87 37.85 6.11
C LEU A 569 6.53 38.60 6.02
N GLU A 570 6.30 39.69 6.77
CA GLU A 570 5.02 40.38 6.85
C GLU A 570 4.45 40.77 5.47
N SER A 571 5.29 41.24 4.54
CA SER A 571 4.88 41.60 3.17
C SER A 571 5.13 40.48 2.12
N VAL A 572 5.26 39.22 2.52
CA VAL A 572 5.59 38.15 1.60
C VAL A 572 4.46 37.82 0.63
N SER A 573 3.22 38.20 0.94
CA SER A 573 2.07 38.13 0.00
C SER A 573 2.28 38.91 -1.29
N ASP A 574 3.11 39.96 -1.26
CA ASP A 574 3.42 40.83 -2.40
C ASP A 574 4.59 40.31 -3.26
N PHE A 575 5.12 39.13 -2.90
CA PHE A 575 6.20 38.50 -3.64
C PHE A 575 5.66 37.65 -4.77
N ASP A 576 6.10 37.92 -6.01
CA ASP A 576 5.67 37.14 -7.17
C ASP A 576 6.44 35.80 -7.29
N PHE A 577 5.89 34.74 -6.69
CA PHE A 577 6.45 33.40 -6.76
C PHE A 577 6.35 32.79 -8.17
N LYS A 578 5.46 33.27 -9.03
CA LYS A 578 5.16 32.66 -10.34
C LYS A 578 6.21 33.02 -11.40
N GLN A 579 6.99 34.07 -11.19
CA GLN A 579 8.03 34.48 -12.14
C GLN A 579 9.18 33.45 -12.27
N TYR A 580 9.31 32.51 -11.30
CA TYR A 580 10.42 31.55 -11.29
C TYR A 580 10.06 30.22 -11.95
N LYS A 581 10.88 29.80 -12.93
CA LYS A 581 10.80 28.48 -13.54
C LYS A 581 11.37 27.40 -12.61
N SER A 582 11.13 26.12 -12.90
CA SER A 582 11.54 25.00 -12.05
C SER A 582 13.04 24.96 -11.72
N SER A 583 13.91 25.39 -12.64
CA SER A 583 15.37 25.48 -12.44
C SER A 583 15.82 26.68 -11.63
N GLN A 584 14.95 27.67 -11.40
CA GLN A 584 15.30 28.96 -10.77
C GLN A 584 14.99 29.02 -9.27
N TYR A 585 14.75 27.90 -8.62
CA TYR A 585 14.43 27.85 -7.18
C TYR A 585 15.56 28.46 -6.31
N ARG A 586 16.83 28.37 -6.72
CA ARG A 586 17.94 29.00 -6.01
C ARG A 586 17.83 30.52 -6.06
N ARG A 587 17.62 31.08 -7.24
CA ARG A 587 17.40 32.50 -7.43
C ARG A 587 16.19 33.00 -6.61
N MET A 588 15.09 32.23 -6.58
CA MET A 588 13.95 32.55 -5.71
C MET A 588 14.38 32.65 -4.23
N GLY A 589 15.16 31.68 -3.73
CA GLY A 589 15.67 31.72 -2.35
C GLY A 589 16.58 32.92 -2.08
N GLU A 590 17.45 33.28 -3.03
CA GLU A 590 18.32 34.47 -2.95
C GLU A 590 17.51 35.77 -2.95
N ASP A 591 16.52 35.90 -3.82
CA ASP A 591 15.67 37.08 -3.92
C ASP A 591 14.78 37.24 -2.66
N LEU A 592 14.26 36.10 -2.10
CA LEU A 592 13.58 36.10 -0.81
C LEU A 592 14.52 36.55 0.33
N TYR A 593 15.75 36.03 0.36
CA TYR A 593 16.73 36.42 1.37
C TYR A 593 17.06 37.91 1.29
N LYS A 594 17.33 38.43 0.09
CA LYS A 594 17.64 39.83 -0.14
C LYS A 594 16.48 40.75 0.26
N LYS A 595 15.24 40.38 -0.07
CA LYS A 595 14.07 41.22 0.16
C LYS A 595 13.63 41.24 1.62
N PHE A 596 13.75 40.13 2.35
CA PHE A 596 13.14 39.99 3.68
C PHE A 596 14.13 39.84 4.83
N PHE A 597 15.41 39.58 4.54
CA PHE A 597 16.42 39.28 5.57
C PHE A 597 17.70 40.08 5.44
N ILE A 598 17.81 40.98 4.45
CA ILE A 598 18.88 41.98 4.37
C ILE A 598 18.21 43.34 4.70
N ASP A 599 18.71 43.99 5.70
CA ASP A 599 18.32 45.35 6.10
C ASP A 599 18.75 46.38 5.06
#